data_2f1208e67ba98e420fbcd456b3d89633
#
_entry.id   2f1208e67ba98e420fbcd456b3d89633
#
_cell.length_a   1.000
_cell.length_b   1.000
_cell.length_c   1.000
_cell.angle_alpha   90.00
_cell.angle_beta   90.00
_cell.angle_gamma   90.00
#
_symmetry.space_group_name_H-M   'P 1'
#
loop_
_entity.id
_entity.type
_entity.pdbx_description
1 polymer ?
#
loop_
_entity_poly.entity_id
_entity_poly.type
_entity_poly.pdbx_seq_one_letter_code
_entity_poly.pdbx_strand_id
1 'polypeptide(L)'
;MLQNTNTYEMYRIANSLHQSVDLAPDPSYKIGPYFGWRWIFLGYTLDVTHLSSRNKRKGIDLSLYSNQLGIDLFYRTTGDDYHIRKIDLNDNQKIDVSSLKGVNFGGLHADIRGFNLYYITNHKKFSYPAAFSQSTCQIKSAGSPILGI
;
A
#
# COMPACT_ATOMS: atom_id res chain seq x y z
N MET A 1 -9.46 -7.24 -16.18
CA MET A 1 -9.82 -5.96 -15.51
C MET A 1 -8.56 -5.12 -15.40
N LEU A 2 -8.66 -3.80 -15.51
CA LEU A 2 -7.53 -2.88 -15.33
C LEU A 2 -7.61 -2.29 -13.92
N GLN A 3 -6.52 -2.37 -13.17
CA GLN A 3 -6.40 -1.79 -11.85
C GLN A 3 -5.57 -0.51 -11.93
N ASN A 4 -6.04 0.55 -11.28
CA ASN A 4 -5.29 1.79 -11.05
C ASN A 4 -5.12 1.96 -9.54
N THR A 5 -3.90 2.16 -9.10
CA THR A 5 -3.57 2.35 -7.68
C THR A 5 -2.68 3.57 -7.53
N ASN A 6 -3.16 4.52 -6.73
CA ASN A 6 -2.39 5.70 -6.36
C ASN A 6 -1.88 5.51 -4.93
N THR A 7 -0.59 5.61 -4.74
CA THR A 7 0.03 5.43 -3.42
C THR A 7 0.66 6.75 -2.98
N TYR A 8 0.30 7.18 -1.78
CA TYR A 8 0.93 8.30 -1.08
C TYR A 8 1.62 7.75 0.15
N GLU A 9 2.90 7.97 0.26
CA GLU A 9 3.72 7.49 1.37
C GLU A 9 4.41 8.69 2.02
N MET A 10 4.53 8.67 3.33
CA MET A 10 5.30 9.65 4.09
C MET A 10 5.96 8.94 5.27
N TYR A 11 7.25 9.13 5.40
CA TYR A 11 8.03 8.60 6.50
C TYR A 11 8.49 9.74 7.38
N ARG A 12 8.18 9.67 8.67
CA ARG A 12 8.65 10.62 9.67
C ARG A 12 9.71 9.98 10.54
N ILE A 13 10.88 10.58 10.55
CA ILE A 13 11.97 10.23 11.43
C ILE A 13 12.01 11.32 12.51
N ALA A 14 11.81 10.95 13.77
CA ALA A 14 11.84 11.88 14.90
C ALA A 14 12.77 11.38 15.99
N ASN A 15 13.42 12.32 16.68
CA ASN A 15 14.24 12.02 17.85
C ASN A 15 13.53 12.41 19.16
N SER A 16 14.15 12.07 20.29
CA SER A 16 13.63 12.38 21.63
C SER A 16 13.60 13.90 21.94
N LEU A 17 14.28 14.73 21.16
CA LEU A 17 14.32 16.18 21.29
C LEU A 17 13.22 16.89 20.50
N HIS A 18 12.21 16.15 20.02
CA HIS A 18 11.09 16.65 19.20
C HIS A 18 11.52 17.25 17.85
N GLN A 19 12.68 16.87 17.37
CA GLN A 19 13.10 17.20 16.01
C GLN A 19 12.60 16.11 15.06
N SER A 20 12.09 16.49 13.89
CA SER A 20 11.60 15.53 12.92
C SER A 20 11.92 15.92 11.48
N VAL A 21 12.11 14.90 10.66
CA VAL A 21 12.29 15.01 9.23
C VAL A 21 11.23 14.17 8.54
N ASP A 22 10.45 14.79 7.68
CA ASP A 22 9.45 14.13 6.87
C ASP A 22 10.02 13.88 5.47
N LEU A 23 10.10 12.62 5.08
CA LEU A 23 10.52 12.15 3.78
C LEU A 23 9.30 11.63 3.01
N ALA A 24 9.13 12.05 1.79
CA ALA A 24 8.10 11.52 0.92
C ALA A 24 8.64 11.34 -0.50
N PRO A 25 8.27 10.24 -1.17
CA PRO A 25 8.55 10.05 -2.58
C PRO A 25 7.62 10.92 -3.44
N ASP A 26 7.96 11.07 -4.70
CA ASP A 26 7.02 11.66 -5.65
C ASP A 26 5.77 10.78 -5.80
N PRO A 27 4.59 11.39 -6.03
CA PRO A 27 3.37 10.63 -6.26
C PRO A 27 3.53 9.64 -7.40
N SER A 28 3.15 8.39 -7.17
CA SER A 28 3.22 7.35 -8.18
C SER A 28 1.84 6.88 -8.60
N TYR A 29 1.66 6.79 -9.92
CA TYR A 29 0.46 6.23 -10.54
C TYR A 29 0.79 4.83 -11.04
N LYS A 30 0.22 3.82 -10.40
CA LYS A 30 0.45 2.42 -10.75
C LYS A 30 -0.73 1.90 -11.55
N ILE A 31 -0.46 1.31 -12.69
CA ILE A 31 -1.46 0.66 -13.55
C ILE A 31 -1.02 -0.77 -13.80
N GLY A 32 -1.98 -1.68 -13.84
CA GLY A 32 -1.68 -3.06 -14.17
C GLY A 32 -2.89 -3.94 -14.34
N PRO A 33 -2.68 -5.13 -14.91
CA PRO A 33 -3.74 -6.11 -15.05
C PRO A 33 -4.15 -6.66 -13.69
N TYR A 34 -5.45 -6.89 -13.56
CA TYR A 34 -6.04 -7.59 -12.43
C TYR A 34 -6.86 -8.76 -12.99
N PHE A 35 -6.53 -9.96 -12.55
CA PHE A 35 -7.18 -11.19 -12.95
C PHE A 35 -7.89 -11.80 -11.75
N GLY A 36 -9.17 -12.15 -11.91
CA GLY A 36 -9.95 -12.85 -10.90
C GLY A 36 -10.61 -14.09 -11.49
N TRP A 37 -10.44 -15.21 -10.84
CA TRP A 37 -11.10 -16.46 -11.19
C TRP A 37 -11.55 -17.22 -9.94
N ARG A 38 -12.85 -17.35 -9.79
CA ARG A 38 -13.49 -17.98 -8.64
C ARG A 38 -13.05 -17.35 -7.31
N TRP A 39 -12.09 -17.97 -6.63
CA TRP A 39 -11.57 -17.59 -5.31
C TRP A 39 -10.13 -17.08 -5.34
N ILE A 40 -9.52 -17.00 -6.53
CA ILE A 40 -8.15 -16.50 -6.73
C ILE A 40 -8.21 -15.15 -7.43
N PHE A 41 -7.51 -14.18 -6.87
CA PHE A 41 -7.37 -12.84 -7.45
C PHE A 41 -5.88 -12.48 -7.49
N LEU A 42 -5.39 -12.13 -8.66
CA LEU A 42 -4.00 -11.77 -8.89
C LEU A 42 -3.94 -10.39 -9.52
N GLY A 43 -3.26 -9.47 -8.85
CA GLY A 43 -2.96 -8.13 -9.32
C GLY A 43 -1.45 -7.95 -9.53
N TYR A 44 -1.09 -7.33 -10.62
CA TYR A 44 0.27 -6.90 -10.88
C TYR A 44 0.25 -5.45 -11.33
N THR A 45 0.97 -4.59 -10.62
CA THR A 45 0.97 -3.16 -10.92
C THR A 45 2.37 -2.64 -11.19
N LEU A 46 2.49 -1.78 -12.20
CA LEU A 46 3.71 -1.07 -12.56
C LEU A 46 3.49 0.44 -12.42
N ASP A 47 4.48 1.13 -11.93
CA ASP A 47 4.49 2.60 -11.91
C ASP A 47 4.73 3.12 -13.34
N VAL A 48 3.71 3.75 -13.89
CA VAL A 48 3.77 4.34 -15.24
C VAL A 48 4.42 5.73 -15.26
N THR A 49 4.50 6.39 -14.10
CA THR A 49 5.12 7.71 -13.97
C THR A 49 6.63 7.62 -14.10
N HIS A 50 7.23 6.52 -13.65
CA HIS A 50 8.68 6.33 -13.58
C HIS A 50 9.18 5.16 -14.48
N LEU A 51 8.50 4.90 -15.60
CA LEU A 51 8.87 3.81 -16.52
C LEU A 51 10.29 3.94 -17.09
N SER A 52 10.76 5.17 -17.25
CA SER A 52 12.09 5.48 -17.80
C SER A 52 13.21 5.54 -16.76
N SER A 53 12.86 5.51 -15.48
CA SER A 53 13.82 5.59 -14.39
C SER A 53 14.38 4.21 -14.01
N ARG A 54 15.61 4.16 -13.48
CA ARG A 54 16.17 2.98 -12.80
C ARG A 54 15.31 2.51 -11.61
N ASN A 55 14.51 3.40 -11.07
CA ASN A 55 13.64 3.22 -9.91
C ASN A 55 12.25 2.70 -10.30
N LYS A 56 12.16 1.46 -10.74
CA LYS A 56 10.89 0.82 -11.08
C LYS A 56 10.18 0.36 -9.81
N ARG A 57 9.14 1.10 -9.42
CA ARG A 57 8.23 0.67 -8.36
C ARG A 57 7.28 -0.40 -8.90
N LYS A 58 7.24 -1.53 -8.22
CA LYS A 58 6.39 -2.67 -8.61
C LYS A 58 5.51 -3.07 -7.45
N GLY A 59 4.32 -3.57 -7.76
CA GLY A 59 3.43 -4.16 -6.79
C GLY A 59 2.90 -5.49 -7.31
N ILE A 60 2.86 -6.48 -6.44
CA ILE A 60 2.23 -7.77 -6.67
C ILE A 60 1.25 -7.98 -5.53
N ASP A 61 -0.01 -8.20 -5.86
CA ASP A 61 -1.07 -8.49 -4.91
C ASP A 61 -1.68 -9.85 -5.29
N LEU A 62 -1.70 -10.79 -4.36
CA LEU A 62 -2.36 -12.08 -4.49
C LEU A 62 -3.40 -12.21 -3.39
N SER A 63 -4.65 -12.36 -3.77
CA SER A 63 -5.75 -12.52 -2.84
C SER A 63 -6.48 -13.83 -3.09
N LEU A 64 -6.69 -14.58 -2.03
CA LEU A 64 -7.41 -15.85 -2.03
C LEU A 64 -8.61 -15.71 -1.11
N TYR A 65 -9.83 -15.73 -1.67
CA TYR A 65 -11.05 -15.54 -0.92
C TYR A 65 -11.96 -16.76 -1.00
N SER A 66 -12.13 -17.44 0.11
CA SER A 66 -13.17 -18.43 0.30
C SER A 66 -14.29 -17.88 1.17
N ASN A 67 -15.37 -18.65 1.38
CA ASN A 67 -16.43 -18.22 2.31
C ASN A 67 -15.99 -18.21 3.78
N GLN A 68 -14.98 -18.97 4.15
CA GLN A 68 -14.52 -19.15 5.53
C GLN A 68 -13.19 -18.44 5.82
N LEU A 69 -12.27 -18.47 4.85
CA LEU A 69 -10.93 -17.92 4.98
C LEU A 69 -10.65 -16.96 3.84
N GLY A 70 -10.00 -15.84 4.15
CA GLY A 70 -9.41 -14.92 3.19
C GLY A 70 -7.92 -14.75 3.48
N ILE A 71 -7.11 -14.71 2.44
CA ILE A 71 -5.67 -14.49 2.53
C ILE A 71 -5.29 -13.45 1.51
N ASP A 72 -4.64 -12.38 1.94
CA ASP A 72 -4.00 -11.42 1.05
C ASP A 72 -2.50 -11.48 1.25
N LEU A 73 -1.78 -11.65 0.17
CA LEU A 73 -0.33 -11.55 0.10
C LEU A 73 0.02 -10.35 -0.75
N PHE A 74 0.92 -9.51 -0.27
CA PHE A 74 1.37 -8.37 -1.05
C PHE A 74 2.88 -8.18 -0.97
N TYR A 75 3.43 -7.75 -2.09
CA TYR A 75 4.81 -7.34 -2.22
C TYR A 75 4.85 -6.01 -2.95
N ARG A 76 5.53 -5.03 -2.38
CA ARG A 76 5.67 -3.70 -2.95
C ARG A 76 7.11 -3.24 -2.81
N THR A 77 7.67 -2.79 -3.92
CA THR A 77 8.98 -2.14 -3.95
C THR A 77 8.75 -0.63 -4.02
N THR A 78 9.32 0.10 -3.08
CA THR A 78 9.38 1.56 -3.12
C THR A 78 10.62 1.99 -3.90
N GLY A 79 10.55 3.10 -4.63
CA GLY A 79 11.71 3.64 -5.35
C GLY A 79 12.72 4.32 -4.40
N ASP A 80 13.82 4.80 -4.95
CA ASP A 80 14.90 5.50 -4.21
C ASP A 80 14.76 7.03 -4.28
N ASP A 81 13.63 7.54 -4.76
CA ASP A 81 13.36 8.96 -5.04
C ASP A 81 12.62 9.65 -3.88
N TYR A 82 13.14 9.49 -2.68
CA TYR A 82 12.60 10.20 -1.52
C TYR A 82 13.16 11.62 -1.46
N HIS A 83 12.27 12.58 -1.23
CA HIS A 83 12.62 13.98 -1.06
C HIS A 83 12.28 14.45 0.35
N ILE A 84 13.08 15.36 0.87
CA ILE A 84 12.80 16.02 2.14
C ILE A 84 11.64 16.97 1.93
N ARG A 85 10.50 16.70 2.56
CA ARG A 85 9.29 17.55 2.49
C ARG A 85 9.27 18.58 3.59
N LYS A 86 9.62 18.18 4.80
CA LYS A 86 9.59 19.05 5.97
C LYS A 86 10.70 18.68 6.94
N ILE A 87 11.32 19.67 7.51
CA ILE A 87 12.25 19.54 8.64
C ILE A 87 11.70 20.40 9.78
N ASP A 88 11.58 19.82 10.95
CA ASP A 88 11.17 20.48 12.17
C ASP A 88 12.27 20.28 13.24
N LEU A 89 12.98 21.32 13.55
CA LEU A 89 14.14 21.27 14.46
C LEU A 89 13.81 21.71 15.88
N ASN A 90 12.56 22.07 16.18
CA ASN A 90 12.10 22.51 17.51
C ASN A 90 13.09 23.44 18.24
N ASP A 91 13.89 24.19 17.50
CA ASP A 91 14.88 25.09 18.07
C ASP A 91 14.49 26.54 17.75
N ASN A 92 14.62 27.42 18.75
CA ASN A 92 14.36 28.85 18.62
C ASN A 92 15.40 29.56 17.71
N GLN A 93 16.43 28.86 17.26
CA GLN A 93 17.35 29.33 16.24
C GLN A 93 16.74 29.11 14.86
N LYS A 94 16.50 30.19 14.14
CA LYS A 94 16.04 30.20 12.74
C LYS A 94 17.12 29.66 11.81
N ILE A 95 17.39 28.37 11.87
CA ILE A 95 18.21 27.73 10.84
C ILE A 95 17.34 27.69 9.59
N ASP A 96 17.77 28.37 8.56
CA ASP A 96 17.08 28.32 7.27
C ASP A 96 17.27 26.96 6.60
N VAL A 97 16.29 26.08 6.82
CA VAL A 97 16.25 24.74 6.22
C VAL A 97 15.54 24.72 4.87
N SER A 98 15.17 25.89 4.35
CA SER A 98 14.45 26.00 3.07
C SER A 98 15.25 25.44 1.91
N SER A 99 16.56 25.55 1.94
CA SER A 99 17.47 24.99 0.93
C SER A 99 17.56 23.46 0.95
N LEU A 100 17.14 22.82 2.04
CA LEU A 100 17.11 21.34 2.17
C LEU A 100 15.80 20.72 1.70
N LYS A 101 14.75 21.53 1.52
CA LYS A 101 13.49 21.05 0.97
C LYS A 101 13.66 20.66 -0.51
N GLY A 102 13.19 19.47 -0.84
CA GLY A 102 13.29 18.96 -2.22
C GLY A 102 14.64 18.30 -2.54
N VAL A 103 15.58 18.27 -1.60
CA VAL A 103 16.82 17.52 -1.78
C VAL A 103 16.48 16.03 -1.83
N ASN A 104 17.02 15.37 -2.86
CA ASN A 104 16.84 13.93 -3.04
C ASN A 104 17.63 13.17 -1.96
N PHE A 105 16.93 12.33 -1.21
CA PHE A 105 17.51 11.45 -0.22
C PHE A 105 17.68 10.04 -0.85
N GLY A 106 18.73 9.88 -1.64
CA GLY A 106 19.00 8.67 -2.44
C GLY A 106 19.49 7.45 -1.66
N GLY A 107 19.19 7.34 -0.38
CA GLY A 107 19.64 6.23 0.46
C GLY A 107 18.52 5.40 1.08
N LEU A 108 17.26 5.74 0.81
CA LEU A 108 16.12 5.01 1.36
C LEU A 108 15.50 4.12 0.27
N HIS A 109 15.65 2.82 0.42
CA HIS A 109 14.97 1.80 -0.37
C HIS A 109 14.23 0.88 0.58
N ALA A 110 12.95 0.63 0.32
CA ALA A 110 12.17 -0.26 1.14
C ALA A 110 11.40 -1.26 0.28
N ASP A 111 11.53 -2.51 0.64
CA ASP A 111 10.71 -3.60 0.14
C ASP A 111 9.70 -3.98 1.22
N ILE A 112 8.43 -3.82 0.92
CA ILE A 112 7.35 -4.14 1.84
C ILE A 112 6.73 -5.46 1.41
N ARG A 113 6.76 -6.44 2.31
CA ARG A 113 6.10 -7.74 2.16
C ARG A 113 5.15 -7.91 3.31
N GLY A 114 3.96 -8.37 3.01
CA GLY A 114 3.01 -8.60 4.06
C GLY A 114 1.96 -9.63 3.65
N PHE A 115 1.25 -10.10 4.65
CA PHE A 115 0.10 -10.94 4.48
C PHE A 115 -0.99 -10.51 5.47
N ASN A 116 -2.23 -10.71 5.07
CA ASN A 116 -3.38 -10.62 5.97
C ASN A 116 -4.12 -11.94 5.90
N LEU A 117 -4.51 -12.46 7.05
CA LEU A 117 -5.32 -13.66 7.18
C LEU A 117 -6.65 -13.29 7.82
N TYR A 118 -7.76 -13.68 7.21
CA TYR A 118 -9.09 -13.42 7.71
C TYR A 118 -9.86 -14.70 7.96
N TYR A 119 -10.54 -14.78 9.09
CA TYR A 119 -11.47 -15.84 9.41
C TYR A 119 -12.89 -15.28 9.52
N ILE A 120 -13.81 -15.84 8.75
CA ILE A 120 -15.21 -15.45 8.67
C ILE A 120 -16.02 -16.41 9.55
N THR A 121 -16.53 -15.90 10.67
CA THR A 121 -17.18 -16.75 11.68
C THR A 121 -18.54 -17.30 11.21
N ASN A 122 -19.33 -16.49 10.50
CA ASN A 122 -20.65 -16.87 9.99
C ASN A 122 -20.63 -17.27 8.51
N HIS A 123 -19.59 -18.01 8.09
CA HIS A 123 -19.36 -18.42 6.69
C HIS A 123 -20.50 -19.22 6.05
N LYS A 124 -21.41 -19.82 6.83
CA LYS A 124 -22.56 -20.58 6.34
C LYS A 124 -23.69 -19.70 5.81
N LYS A 125 -23.79 -18.47 6.29
CA LYS A 125 -24.86 -17.52 5.93
C LYS A 125 -24.33 -16.29 5.20
N PHE A 126 -23.13 -15.87 5.50
CA PHE A 126 -22.46 -14.72 4.91
C PHE A 126 -21.47 -15.14 3.83
N SER A 127 -21.57 -14.53 2.65
CA SER A 127 -20.63 -14.77 1.54
C SER A 127 -19.58 -13.65 1.49
N TYR A 128 -18.37 -13.94 1.96
CA TYR A 128 -17.25 -13.03 1.89
C TYR A 128 -16.89 -12.65 0.43
N PRO A 129 -16.85 -13.61 -0.54
CA PRO A 129 -16.61 -13.25 -1.94
C PRO A 129 -17.69 -12.34 -2.55
N ALA A 130 -18.95 -12.44 -2.11
CA ALA A 130 -19.99 -11.54 -2.59
C ALA A 130 -19.77 -10.10 -2.10
N ALA A 131 -19.34 -9.94 -0.84
CA ALA A 131 -19.16 -8.63 -0.23
C ALA A 131 -17.89 -7.91 -0.72
N PHE A 132 -16.79 -8.61 -0.92
CA PHE A 132 -15.47 -8.00 -1.13
C PHE A 132 -14.91 -8.17 -2.55
N SER A 133 -15.17 -9.29 -3.20
CA SER A 133 -14.66 -9.54 -4.56
C SER A 133 -15.71 -9.46 -5.65
N GLN A 134 -16.98 -9.37 -5.27
CA GLN A 134 -18.13 -9.33 -6.20
C GLN A 134 -18.13 -10.48 -7.22
N SER A 135 -17.49 -11.60 -6.87
CA SER A 135 -17.40 -12.79 -7.73
C SER A 135 -18.60 -13.72 -7.61
N THR A 136 -19.45 -13.49 -6.60
CA THR A 136 -20.69 -14.23 -6.33
C THR A 136 -21.78 -13.28 -5.85
N CYS A 137 -23.04 -13.76 -5.76
CA CYS A 137 -24.15 -13.00 -5.19
C CYS A 137 -24.59 -13.62 -3.87
N GLN A 138 -24.84 -12.78 -2.86
CA GLN A 138 -25.51 -13.20 -1.64
C GLN A 138 -27.03 -12.96 -1.78
N ILE A 139 -27.80 -14.05 -1.76
CA ILE A 139 -29.25 -13.99 -1.99
C ILE A 139 -30.00 -13.60 -0.71
N LYS A 140 -29.51 -14.04 0.46
CA LYS A 140 -30.13 -13.73 1.75
C LYS A 140 -29.28 -12.71 2.50
N SER A 141 -29.94 -11.74 3.14
CA SER A 141 -29.25 -10.78 3.99
C SER A 141 -28.62 -11.49 5.19
N ALA A 142 -27.33 -11.32 5.36
CA ALA A 142 -26.58 -11.83 6.48
C ALA A 142 -25.29 -11.04 6.67
N GLY A 143 -24.80 -10.95 7.89
CA GLY A 143 -23.52 -10.38 8.26
C GLY A 143 -22.64 -11.42 8.96
N SER A 144 -21.36 -11.09 9.13
CA SER A 144 -20.41 -11.91 9.88
C SER A 144 -19.36 -11.04 10.55
N PRO A 145 -19.00 -11.30 11.82
CA PRO A 145 -17.74 -10.85 12.35
C PRO A 145 -16.59 -11.48 11.56
N ILE A 146 -15.57 -10.67 11.30
CA ILE A 146 -14.35 -11.10 10.61
C ILE A 146 -13.20 -10.87 11.57
N LEU A 147 -12.44 -11.92 11.83
CA LEU A 147 -11.24 -11.86 12.64
C LEU A 147 -10.05 -11.87 11.69
N GLY A 148 -9.15 -10.89 11.81
CA GLY A 148 -8.01 -10.74 10.92
C GLY A 148 -6.72 -10.48 11.67
N ILE A 149 -5.62 -10.92 11.06
CA ILE A 149 -4.24 -10.63 11.45
C ILE A 149 -3.54 -10.07 10.22
#